data_349b1e427211e0411c3b8c9ccd9bdf4b
#
_entry.id   349b1e427211e0411c3b8c9ccd9bdf4b
#
_cell.length_a   1.000
_cell.length_b   1.000
_cell.length_c   1.000
_cell.angle_alpha   90.00
_cell.angle_beta   90.00
_cell.angle_gamma   90.00
#
_symmetry.space_group_name_H-M   'P 1'
#
loop_
_entity.id
_entity.type
_entity.pdbx_description
1 polymer ?
#
loop_
_entity_poly.entity_id
_entity_poly.type
_entity_poly.pdbx_seq_one_letter_code
_entity_poly.pdbx_strand_id
1 'polypeptide(L)'
;MGETREGAMEILVGTTKGLFVLDGGRVAGPYCEGWPINHAVGRGGDIWAAGGGKWEGAGVWRRVGGDWALSQGPFPGAEQLWSVCLDGGRVLAGSKPAYLFESLDGGASWQRLDALTDQPGADQWQPGAAGLTLHTILCDGRGGVWVGISAAGVFESRDGGKSWAMRNRRGNRAGPAGALARVWEGEEFRREDEIFSCVHNLAFGAAEGLIYMQNHQGVYRSRDAGAVWEEVTEGLPSTFGFPVAAHPSKPGTFWVFPLNGDSLGRYPVDGRALVWKTTDGGESWAGKGKGLPERDCFFTVLRQGMAASADGVAFGTNSGSVFLSGDEGESWEEIARHLPTVLSVEFMR
;
A
#
# COMPACT_ATOMS: atom_id res chain seq x y z
N MET A 1 -25.32 27.95 -11.10
CA MET A 1 -25.92 26.68 -10.66
C MET A 1 -25.15 25.60 -11.38
N GLY A 2 -24.15 25.00 -10.69
CA GLY A 2 -23.38 23.89 -11.24
C GLY A 2 -24.14 22.59 -10.98
N GLU A 3 -24.43 21.87 -12.03
CA GLU A 3 -24.92 20.50 -11.94
C GLU A 3 -23.91 19.68 -11.12
N THR A 4 -24.31 19.20 -9.98
CA THR A 4 -23.62 18.13 -9.27
C THR A 4 -23.69 16.90 -10.17
N ARG A 5 -22.57 16.56 -10.83
CA ARG A 5 -22.42 15.25 -11.48
C ARG A 5 -22.50 14.19 -10.37
N GLU A 6 -23.64 13.51 -10.25
CA GLU A 6 -23.74 12.26 -9.52
C GLU A 6 -22.73 11.27 -10.12
N GLY A 7 -21.76 10.82 -9.32
CA GLY A 7 -20.84 9.75 -9.67
C GLY A 7 -19.39 10.13 -10.02
N ALA A 8 -18.91 11.32 -9.70
CA ALA A 8 -17.47 11.60 -9.86
C ALA A 8 -16.67 10.81 -8.82
N MET A 9 -15.64 10.08 -9.27
CA MET A 9 -14.72 9.35 -8.39
C MET A 9 -13.79 10.34 -7.68
N GLU A 10 -13.95 10.49 -6.36
CA GLU A 10 -13.01 11.26 -5.57
C GLU A 10 -11.78 10.40 -5.26
N ILE A 11 -10.59 10.94 -5.52
CA ILE A 11 -9.30 10.29 -5.28
C ILE A 11 -8.50 11.11 -4.27
N LEU A 12 -8.11 10.46 -3.18
CA LEU A 12 -7.21 11.01 -2.17
C LEU A 12 -5.77 10.81 -2.62
N VAL A 13 -4.97 11.87 -2.62
CA VAL A 13 -3.56 11.83 -3.03
C VAL A 13 -2.69 12.38 -1.90
N GLY A 14 -2.07 11.48 -1.14
CA GLY A 14 -1.08 11.83 -0.12
C GLY A 14 0.24 12.20 -0.76
N THR A 15 0.83 13.31 -0.36
CA THR A 15 2.09 13.82 -0.91
C THR A 15 3.06 14.25 0.19
N THR A 16 4.29 14.58 -0.19
CA THR A 16 5.30 15.13 0.74
C THR A 16 4.96 16.53 1.27
N LYS A 17 3.89 17.18 0.79
CA LYS A 17 3.51 18.54 1.20
C LYS A 17 2.03 18.69 1.56
N GLY A 18 1.34 17.61 1.84
CA GLY A 18 -0.06 17.61 2.19
C GLY A 18 -0.89 16.60 1.42
N LEU A 19 -2.19 16.64 1.66
CA LEU A 19 -3.20 15.82 0.99
C LEU A 19 -3.89 16.64 -0.12
N PHE A 20 -4.08 16.03 -1.28
CA PHE A 20 -4.90 16.56 -2.35
C PHE A 20 -6.12 15.65 -2.58
N VAL A 21 -7.22 16.23 -3.02
CA VAL A 21 -8.42 15.52 -3.44
C VAL A 21 -8.66 15.84 -4.92
N LEU A 22 -8.72 14.79 -5.75
CA LEU A 22 -9.01 14.91 -7.17
C LEU A 22 -10.46 14.50 -7.41
N ASP A 23 -11.21 15.36 -8.10
CA ASP A 23 -12.62 15.13 -8.41
C ASP A 23 -12.94 15.72 -9.80
N GLY A 24 -13.30 14.86 -10.76
CA GLY A 24 -13.74 15.27 -12.10
C GLY A 24 -12.80 16.22 -12.85
N GLY A 25 -11.49 16.06 -12.68
CA GLY A 25 -10.45 16.93 -13.26
C GLY A 25 -10.14 18.17 -12.41
N ARG A 26 -10.76 18.33 -11.24
CA ARG A 26 -10.44 19.37 -10.27
C ARG A 26 -9.45 18.86 -9.24
N VAL A 27 -8.46 19.67 -8.90
CA VAL A 27 -7.49 19.44 -7.83
C VAL A 27 -7.81 20.37 -6.67
N ALA A 28 -8.15 19.83 -5.51
CA ALA A 28 -8.37 20.58 -4.27
C ALA A 28 -7.26 20.26 -3.25
N GLY A 29 -6.82 21.26 -2.50
CA GLY A 29 -5.72 21.15 -1.54
C GLY A 29 -4.58 22.14 -1.85
N PRO A 30 -3.40 22.04 -1.19
CA PRO A 30 -3.10 20.99 -0.20
C PRO A 30 -3.90 21.17 1.10
N TYR A 31 -4.51 20.09 1.55
CA TYR A 31 -4.95 19.97 2.93
C TYR A 31 -3.81 19.43 3.78
N CYS A 32 -3.82 19.66 5.10
CA CYS A 32 -2.71 19.24 5.99
C CYS A 32 -1.37 19.82 5.52
N GLU A 33 -1.36 21.09 5.12
CA GLU A 33 -0.25 21.76 4.45
C GLU A 33 1.06 21.62 5.26
N GLY A 34 2.14 21.27 4.54
CA GLY A 34 3.46 21.06 5.11
C GLY A 34 3.71 19.68 5.71
N TRP A 35 2.66 18.85 5.89
CA TRP A 35 2.79 17.49 6.41
C TRP A 35 2.99 16.48 5.30
N PRO A 36 4.02 15.62 5.36
CA PRO A 36 4.07 14.42 4.53
C PRO A 36 2.90 13.50 4.88
N ILE A 37 2.04 13.19 3.91
CA ILE A 37 0.91 12.28 4.06
C ILE A 37 1.26 10.95 3.38
N ASN A 38 1.66 9.97 4.19
CA ASN A 38 2.13 8.67 3.71
C ASN A 38 0.99 7.77 3.25
N HIS A 39 -0.19 7.87 3.88
CA HIS A 39 -1.40 7.15 3.48
C HIS A 39 -2.64 7.90 3.95
N ALA A 40 -3.69 7.90 3.13
CA ALA A 40 -4.99 8.46 3.49
C ALA A 40 -6.09 7.49 3.08
N VAL A 41 -7.16 7.43 3.88
CA VAL A 41 -8.38 6.66 3.59
C VAL A 41 -9.60 7.52 3.84
N GLY A 42 -10.67 7.28 3.10
CA GLY A 42 -11.91 8.04 3.25
C GLY A 42 -13.15 7.16 3.19
N ARG A 43 -14.19 7.57 3.93
CA ARG A 43 -15.51 6.91 3.92
C ARG A 43 -16.61 7.94 4.21
N GLY A 44 -17.61 8.01 3.33
CA GLY A 44 -18.80 8.84 3.54
C GLY A 44 -18.50 10.34 3.71
N GLY A 45 -17.43 10.85 3.09
CA GLY A 45 -16.97 12.23 3.21
C GLY A 45 -15.99 12.51 4.35
N ASP A 46 -15.80 11.58 5.27
CA ASP A 46 -14.77 11.66 6.31
C ASP A 46 -13.44 11.11 5.79
N ILE A 47 -12.33 11.68 6.25
CA ILE A 47 -10.97 11.34 5.81
C ILE A 47 -10.06 11.18 7.02
N TRP A 48 -9.19 10.17 6.96
CA TRP A 48 -8.06 9.98 7.88
C TRP A 48 -6.76 9.91 7.08
N ALA A 49 -5.80 10.74 7.43
CA ALA A 49 -4.52 10.85 6.73
C ALA A 49 -3.36 10.68 7.72
N ALA A 50 -2.67 9.55 7.60
CA ALA A 50 -1.51 9.21 8.41
C ALA A 50 -0.24 9.79 7.80
N GLY A 51 0.60 10.38 8.64
CA GLY A 51 1.82 11.00 8.12
C GLY A 51 2.76 11.49 9.20
N GLY A 52 3.53 12.49 8.80
CA GLY A 52 4.55 13.12 9.61
C GLY A 52 5.95 12.78 9.16
N GLY A 53 6.92 13.22 9.92
CA GLY A 53 8.33 13.07 9.59
C GLY A 53 9.23 13.58 10.71
N LYS A 54 10.51 13.78 10.39
CA LYS A 54 11.52 14.18 11.37
C LYS A 54 11.18 15.48 12.12
N TRP A 55 10.46 16.39 11.47
CA TRP A 55 10.17 17.71 12.01
C TRP A 55 8.75 17.79 12.60
N GLU A 56 7.80 17.12 11.98
CA GLU A 56 6.38 17.14 12.35
C GLU A 56 6.06 16.12 13.45
N GLY A 57 6.88 15.05 13.53
CA GLY A 57 6.59 13.88 14.37
C GLY A 57 5.54 12.96 13.71
N ALA A 58 4.96 12.07 14.49
CA ALA A 58 3.91 11.16 14.07
C ALA A 58 2.53 11.79 14.29
N GLY A 59 1.61 11.67 13.33
CA GLY A 59 0.26 12.20 13.47
C GLY A 59 -0.74 11.65 12.47
N VAL A 60 -2.01 11.73 12.85
CA VAL A 60 -3.15 11.47 11.98
C VAL A 60 -3.97 12.74 11.86
N TRP A 61 -4.08 13.26 10.65
CA TRP A 61 -5.06 14.26 10.31
C TRP A 61 -6.40 13.59 10.06
N ARG A 62 -7.47 14.15 10.59
CA ARG A 62 -8.83 13.68 10.34
C ARG A 62 -9.71 14.82 9.90
N ARG A 63 -10.55 14.56 8.92
CA ARG A 63 -11.65 15.42 8.52
C ARG A 63 -12.94 14.68 8.82
N VAL A 64 -13.70 15.17 9.79
CA VAL A 64 -14.96 14.56 10.22
C VAL A 64 -16.00 15.68 10.28
N GLY A 65 -17.11 15.51 9.57
CA GLY A 65 -18.13 16.55 9.46
C GLY A 65 -17.67 17.82 8.73
N GLY A 66 -16.60 17.73 7.93
CA GLY A 66 -16.05 18.84 7.13
C GLY A 66 -14.85 19.58 7.72
N ASP A 67 -14.61 19.46 9.01
CA ASP A 67 -13.50 20.14 9.71
C ASP A 67 -12.26 19.26 9.84
N TRP A 68 -11.08 19.86 9.63
CA TRP A 68 -9.80 19.19 9.80
C TRP A 68 -9.27 19.33 11.23
N ALA A 69 -8.83 18.23 11.82
CA ALA A 69 -8.16 18.18 13.10
C ALA A 69 -6.94 17.28 13.07
N LEU A 70 -5.84 17.69 13.67
CA LEU A 70 -4.63 16.87 13.84
C LEU A 70 -4.68 16.18 15.21
N SER A 71 -4.50 14.86 15.21
CA SER A 71 -4.18 14.06 16.38
C SER A 71 -2.70 13.68 16.35
N GLN A 72 -1.94 14.16 17.33
CA GLN A 72 -0.52 13.85 17.53
C GLN A 72 -0.30 12.75 18.57
N GLY A 73 -1.30 11.96 18.83
CA GLY A 73 -1.12 10.78 19.65
C GLY A 73 -1.74 10.85 21.05
N PRO A 74 -1.13 10.09 21.97
CA PRO A 74 0.29 9.63 21.95
C PRO A 74 0.58 8.51 20.98
N PHE A 75 1.73 8.61 20.29
CA PHE A 75 2.31 7.56 19.43
C PHE A 75 3.70 7.17 19.96
N PRO A 76 3.80 6.53 21.13
CA PRO A 76 5.06 6.29 21.81
C PRO A 76 6.02 5.44 20.95
N GLY A 77 7.21 5.99 20.71
CA GLY A 77 8.27 5.35 19.91
C GLY A 77 8.14 5.52 18.40
N ALA A 78 7.03 6.07 17.88
CA ALA A 78 6.89 6.29 16.45
C ALA A 78 7.60 7.58 16.00
N GLU A 79 8.36 7.48 14.91
CA GLU A 79 8.97 8.63 14.21
C GLU A 79 7.96 9.27 13.25
N GLN A 80 7.13 8.45 12.61
CA GLN A 80 6.10 8.86 11.64
C GLN A 80 5.09 7.72 11.45
N LEU A 81 3.89 8.04 10.96
CA LEU A 81 2.90 7.05 10.57
C LEU A 81 2.97 6.78 9.05
N TRP A 82 2.85 5.50 8.66
CA TRP A 82 2.99 5.05 7.27
C TRP A 82 1.73 4.49 6.66
N SER A 83 0.84 3.98 7.47
CA SER A 83 -0.39 3.35 7.00
C SER A 83 -1.55 3.67 7.94
N VAL A 84 -2.76 3.72 7.40
CA VAL A 84 -4.00 3.90 8.14
C VAL A 84 -5.08 3.00 7.56
N CYS A 85 -5.93 2.42 8.41
CA CYS A 85 -7.04 1.56 8.00
C CYS A 85 -8.27 1.83 8.86
N LEU A 86 -9.45 1.80 8.24
CA LEU A 86 -10.74 1.88 8.93
C LEU A 86 -11.29 0.48 9.13
N ASP A 87 -11.60 0.12 10.38
CA ASP A 87 -12.13 -1.19 10.76
C ASP A 87 -13.39 -1.02 11.62
N GLY A 88 -14.52 -0.98 10.96
CA GLY A 88 -15.78 -0.68 11.63
C GLY A 88 -15.77 0.72 12.24
N GLY A 89 -15.89 0.78 13.59
CA GLY A 89 -15.83 2.04 14.35
C GLY A 89 -14.44 2.43 14.84
N ARG A 90 -13.39 1.63 14.54
CA ARG A 90 -12.00 1.92 14.96
C ARG A 90 -11.12 2.34 13.79
N VAL A 91 -10.08 3.06 14.10
CA VAL A 91 -9.02 3.44 13.16
C VAL A 91 -7.72 2.80 13.61
N LEU A 92 -7.01 2.15 12.70
CA LEU A 92 -5.69 1.58 12.93
C LEU A 92 -4.64 2.39 12.19
N ALA A 93 -3.47 2.59 12.81
CA ALA A 93 -2.34 3.29 12.20
C ALA A 93 -1.03 2.51 12.44
N GLY A 94 -0.28 2.31 11.37
CA GLY A 94 1.04 1.67 11.38
C GLY A 94 2.15 2.70 11.28
N SER A 95 3.26 2.45 11.97
CA SER A 95 4.35 3.42 12.09
C SER A 95 5.71 2.91 11.60
N LYS A 96 6.65 3.83 11.63
CA LYS A 96 8.09 3.58 11.64
C LYS A 96 8.64 4.13 12.98
N PRO A 97 9.37 3.33 13.80
CA PRO A 97 9.46 1.85 13.71
C PRO A 97 8.11 1.16 13.68
N ALA A 98 8.07 -0.13 13.33
CA ALA A 98 6.86 -0.88 13.05
C ALA A 98 6.02 -1.17 14.31
N TYR A 99 5.29 -0.17 14.78
CA TYR A 99 4.25 -0.31 15.79
C TYR A 99 2.86 -0.20 15.15
N LEU A 100 1.89 -0.78 15.81
CA LEU A 100 0.47 -0.64 15.47
C LEU A 100 -0.25 0.11 16.57
N PHE A 101 -1.01 1.13 16.18
CA PHE A 101 -1.84 1.93 17.07
C PHE A 101 -3.30 1.79 16.70
N GLU A 102 -4.18 1.88 17.70
CA GLU A 102 -5.63 1.95 17.47
C GLU A 102 -6.26 3.16 18.14
N SER A 103 -7.31 3.64 17.52
CA SER A 103 -8.24 4.63 18.05
C SER A 103 -9.65 4.08 18.03
N LEU A 104 -10.38 4.21 19.12
CA LEU A 104 -11.78 3.83 19.27
C LEU A 104 -12.75 5.02 19.25
N ASP A 105 -12.21 6.24 19.09
CA ASP A 105 -12.94 7.51 19.12
C ASP A 105 -12.77 8.34 17.84
N GLY A 106 -12.63 7.63 16.70
CA GLY A 106 -12.51 8.25 15.37
C GLY A 106 -11.18 8.96 15.12
N GLY A 107 -10.12 8.59 15.84
CA GLY A 107 -8.78 9.17 15.68
C GLY A 107 -8.50 10.33 16.61
N ALA A 108 -9.32 10.55 17.65
CA ALA A 108 -9.09 11.62 18.63
C ALA A 108 -8.02 11.23 19.66
N SER A 109 -8.02 9.98 20.12
CA SER A 109 -6.99 9.41 20.98
C SER A 109 -6.50 8.07 20.47
N TRP A 110 -5.30 7.66 20.90
CA TRP A 110 -4.61 6.48 20.38
C TRP A 110 -3.97 5.67 21.49
N GLN A 111 -3.97 4.34 21.31
CA GLN A 111 -3.21 3.41 22.14
C GLN A 111 -2.41 2.45 21.26
N ARG A 112 -1.22 2.06 21.72
CA ARG A 112 -0.39 1.09 21.02
C ARG A 112 -0.87 -0.34 21.32
N LEU A 113 -0.93 -1.17 20.28
CA LEU A 113 -1.22 -2.60 20.38
C LEU A 113 0.10 -3.36 20.51
N ASP A 114 0.59 -3.50 21.74
CA ASP A 114 1.91 -4.06 22.03
C ASP A 114 2.05 -5.55 21.65
N ALA A 115 0.95 -6.29 21.62
CA ALA A 115 0.96 -7.72 21.29
C ALA A 115 1.62 -8.06 19.93
N LEU A 116 1.65 -7.12 18.98
CA LEU A 116 2.35 -7.29 17.71
C LEU A 116 3.88 -7.36 17.90
N THR A 117 4.43 -6.53 18.77
CA THR A 117 5.87 -6.42 19.01
C THR A 117 6.35 -7.24 20.21
N ASP A 118 5.44 -7.69 21.05
CA ASP A 118 5.76 -8.51 22.22
C ASP A 118 5.79 -10.02 21.90
N GLN A 119 5.45 -10.41 20.66
CA GLN A 119 5.46 -11.81 20.26
C GLN A 119 6.89 -12.37 20.17
N PRO A 120 7.08 -13.69 20.37
CA PRO A 120 8.39 -14.32 20.25
C PRO A 120 9.02 -14.08 18.87
N GLY A 121 10.29 -13.69 18.84
CA GLY A 121 11.05 -13.43 17.61
C GLY A 121 10.90 -12.00 17.04
N ALA A 122 10.10 -11.13 17.65
CA ALA A 122 9.99 -9.73 17.21
C ALA A 122 11.31 -8.96 17.40
N ASP A 123 12.13 -9.35 18.35
CA ASP A 123 13.49 -8.85 18.59
C ASP A 123 14.48 -9.18 17.44
N GLN A 124 14.13 -10.14 16.59
CA GLN A 124 14.92 -10.56 15.43
C GLN A 124 14.53 -9.83 14.13
N TRP A 125 13.51 -8.98 14.17
CA TRP A 125 13.10 -8.24 13.00
C TRP A 125 14.20 -7.28 12.53
N GLN A 126 14.47 -7.30 11.23
CA GLN A 126 15.50 -6.47 10.64
C GLN A 126 14.90 -5.29 9.88
N PRO A 127 15.54 -4.12 9.88
CA PRO A 127 15.09 -3.01 9.07
C PRO A 127 15.33 -3.30 7.58
N GLY A 128 14.35 -3.00 6.73
CA GLY A 128 14.56 -2.85 5.29
C GLY A 128 15.28 -1.53 4.94
N ALA A 129 15.45 -1.23 3.66
CA ALA A 129 16.09 0.02 3.22
C ALA A 129 15.36 1.30 3.70
N ALA A 130 14.05 1.22 3.93
CA ALA A 130 13.25 2.30 4.51
C ALA A 130 13.22 2.30 6.05
N GLY A 131 13.92 1.39 6.69
CA GLY A 131 13.84 1.10 8.10
C GLY A 131 12.81 -0.01 8.40
N LEU A 132 12.66 -0.35 9.68
CA LEU A 132 11.61 -1.28 10.13
C LEU A 132 10.27 -0.52 10.10
N THR A 133 9.42 -0.84 9.14
CA THR A 133 8.23 -0.03 8.85
C THR A 133 7.00 -0.90 8.62
N LEU A 134 5.88 -0.57 9.27
CA LEU A 134 4.57 -1.17 9.03
C LEU A 134 3.91 -0.45 7.84
N HIS A 135 4.11 -1.02 6.64
CA HIS A 135 3.73 -0.38 5.39
C HIS A 135 2.24 -0.47 5.06
N THR A 136 1.60 -1.56 5.43
CA THR A 136 0.22 -1.82 5.03
C THR A 136 -0.57 -2.50 6.13
N ILE A 137 -1.86 -2.14 6.21
CA ILE A 137 -2.84 -2.71 7.12
C ILE A 137 -4.07 -3.08 6.29
N LEU A 138 -4.53 -4.32 6.41
CA LEU A 138 -5.81 -4.75 5.89
C LEU A 138 -6.73 -5.13 7.05
N CYS A 139 -8.02 -4.76 6.97
CA CYS A 139 -9.03 -5.08 7.97
C CYS A 139 -10.27 -5.66 7.29
N ASP A 140 -10.82 -6.77 7.82
CA ASP A 140 -12.01 -7.42 7.28
C ASP A 140 -13.33 -6.92 7.88
N GLY A 141 -13.27 -5.99 8.83
CA GLY A 141 -14.44 -5.48 9.56
C GLY A 141 -15.05 -6.45 10.57
N ARG A 142 -14.42 -7.60 10.80
CA ARG A 142 -14.89 -8.67 11.70
C ARG A 142 -13.87 -9.02 12.79
N GLY A 143 -12.82 -8.21 12.93
CA GLY A 143 -11.70 -8.40 13.86
C GLY A 143 -10.48 -9.05 13.24
N GLY A 144 -10.51 -9.44 11.98
CA GLY A 144 -9.35 -9.87 11.22
C GLY A 144 -8.51 -8.67 10.80
N VAL A 145 -7.23 -8.68 11.14
CA VAL A 145 -6.24 -7.66 10.78
C VAL A 145 -4.99 -8.32 10.23
N TRP A 146 -4.55 -7.87 9.07
CA TRP A 146 -3.27 -8.27 8.48
C TRP A 146 -2.36 -7.06 8.38
N VAL A 147 -1.09 -7.24 8.72
CA VAL A 147 -0.07 -6.20 8.58
C VAL A 147 1.11 -6.71 7.78
N GLY A 148 1.65 -5.85 6.92
CA GLY A 148 2.88 -6.09 6.18
C GLY A 148 3.99 -5.19 6.68
N ILE A 149 5.10 -5.79 7.12
CA ILE A 149 6.23 -5.10 7.74
C ILE A 149 7.51 -5.33 6.92
N SER A 150 8.23 -4.27 6.66
CA SER A 150 9.57 -4.31 6.06
C SER A 150 10.65 -4.16 7.17
N ALA A 151 11.51 -5.15 7.46
CA ALA A 151 11.52 -6.49 6.88
C ALA A 151 11.26 -7.52 7.98
N ALA A 152 9.98 -7.81 8.23
CA ALA A 152 9.56 -8.82 9.20
C ALA A 152 8.53 -9.79 8.61
N GLY A 153 7.88 -9.43 7.50
CA GLY A 153 6.91 -10.27 6.82
C GLY A 153 5.46 -9.85 7.05
N VAL A 154 4.56 -10.82 6.92
CA VAL A 154 3.12 -10.67 7.12
C VAL A 154 2.71 -11.26 8.46
N PHE A 155 1.87 -10.55 9.21
CA PHE A 155 1.27 -11.01 10.45
C PHE A 155 -0.24 -10.86 10.39
N GLU A 156 -0.95 -11.81 10.98
CA GLU A 156 -2.40 -11.85 11.07
C GLU A 156 -2.85 -11.90 12.52
N SER A 157 -3.86 -11.11 12.84
CA SER A 157 -4.67 -11.22 14.05
C SER A 157 -6.10 -11.59 13.68
N ARG A 158 -6.74 -12.45 14.47
CA ARG A 158 -8.16 -12.81 14.35
C ARG A 158 -9.03 -12.26 15.49
N ASP A 159 -8.43 -11.57 16.43
CA ASP A 159 -9.04 -11.12 17.67
C ASP A 159 -8.87 -9.61 17.91
N GLY A 160 -8.73 -8.86 16.81
CA GLY A 160 -8.63 -7.41 16.84
C GLY A 160 -7.26 -6.88 17.25
N GLY A 161 -6.19 -7.66 17.11
CA GLY A 161 -4.83 -7.24 17.45
C GLY A 161 -4.36 -7.67 18.84
N LYS A 162 -5.14 -8.52 19.54
CA LYS A 162 -4.78 -9.02 20.87
C LYS A 162 -3.76 -10.15 20.82
N SER A 163 -3.76 -10.92 19.73
CA SER A 163 -2.74 -11.93 19.43
C SER A 163 -2.41 -11.94 17.95
N TRP A 164 -1.20 -12.39 17.61
CA TRP A 164 -0.69 -12.37 16.24
C TRP A 164 -0.06 -13.70 15.84
N ALA A 165 -0.23 -14.07 14.59
CA ALA A 165 0.42 -15.21 13.96
C ALA A 165 1.22 -14.73 12.74
N MET A 166 2.48 -15.16 12.64
CA MET A 166 3.31 -14.95 11.45
C MET A 166 2.71 -15.73 10.27
N ARG A 167 2.63 -15.08 9.11
CA ARG A 167 2.05 -15.59 7.86
C ARG A 167 3.05 -15.51 6.70
N ASN A 168 4.20 -16.14 6.85
CA ASN A 168 5.29 -16.08 5.88
C ASN A 168 5.49 -17.37 5.07
N ARG A 169 4.67 -18.41 5.28
CA ARG A 169 4.83 -19.70 4.62
C ARG A 169 4.62 -19.58 3.10
N ARG A 170 5.57 -20.08 2.32
CA ARG A 170 5.51 -20.18 0.86
C ARG A 170 5.13 -21.60 0.44
N GLY A 171 4.11 -21.74 -0.41
CA GLY A 171 3.55 -23.04 -0.85
C GLY A 171 4.13 -23.55 -2.16
N ASN A 172 4.55 -22.65 -3.07
CA ASN A 172 5.17 -23.02 -4.33
C ASN A 172 6.63 -22.56 -4.41
N ARG A 173 7.43 -23.32 -5.13
CA ARG A 173 8.78 -22.92 -5.53
C ARG A 173 8.70 -22.43 -6.97
N ALA A 174 8.36 -21.16 -7.19
CA ALA A 174 8.52 -20.58 -8.52
C ALA A 174 10.02 -20.43 -8.80
N GLY A 175 10.49 -21.06 -9.86
CA GLY A 175 11.78 -20.91 -10.50
C GLY A 175 13.05 -20.84 -9.64
N PRO A 176 14.23 -20.70 -10.21
CA PRO A 176 15.47 -20.61 -9.45
C PRO A 176 15.54 -19.28 -8.70
N ALA A 177 14.84 -19.21 -7.58
CA ALA A 177 14.96 -18.11 -6.60
C ALA A 177 16.39 -17.95 -6.08
N GLY A 178 17.27 -18.86 -6.41
CA GLY A 178 18.68 -18.86 -6.00
C GLY A 178 19.54 -17.75 -6.59
N ALA A 179 19.15 -17.12 -7.69
CA ALA A 179 20.01 -16.10 -8.32
C ALA A 179 19.79 -14.70 -7.72
N LEU A 180 18.61 -14.35 -7.27
CA LEU A 180 18.28 -13.02 -6.73
C LEU A 180 18.35 -12.95 -5.19
N ALA A 181 18.40 -14.09 -4.51
CA ALA A 181 18.55 -14.16 -3.06
C ALA A 181 19.90 -13.65 -2.52
N ARG A 182 20.86 -13.34 -3.40
CA ARG A 182 22.26 -13.01 -3.04
C ARG A 182 22.54 -11.53 -2.87
N VAL A 183 21.56 -10.63 -2.97
CA VAL A 183 21.80 -9.17 -2.96
C VAL A 183 21.85 -8.58 -1.56
N TRP A 184 21.43 -9.30 -0.52
CA TRP A 184 21.58 -8.88 0.88
C TRP A 184 22.52 -9.83 1.61
N GLU A 185 23.63 -9.31 2.08
CA GLU A 185 24.59 -9.98 2.97
C GLU A 185 23.91 -10.32 4.31
N GLY A 186 23.14 -11.41 4.33
CA GLY A 186 22.35 -11.84 5.48
C GLY A 186 21.57 -13.10 5.16
N GLU A 187 22.24 -14.11 4.58
CA GLU A 187 21.63 -15.41 4.20
C GLU A 187 21.01 -16.17 5.40
N GLU A 188 21.21 -15.72 6.64
CA GLU A 188 20.72 -16.39 7.85
C GLU A 188 19.23 -16.27 8.12
N PHE A 189 18.50 -15.38 7.42
CA PHE A 189 17.09 -15.05 7.73
C PHE A 189 16.06 -15.59 6.73
N ARG A 190 16.44 -16.42 5.78
CA ARG A 190 15.52 -17.03 4.82
C ARG A 190 15.42 -18.53 5.01
N ARG A 191 14.26 -18.99 5.48
CA ARG A 191 13.87 -20.39 5.28
C ARG A 191 13.43 -20.58 3.84
N GLU A 192 13.81 -21.70 3.23
CA GLU A 192 13.47 -22.01 1.83
C GLU A 192 11.94 -22.05 1.57
N ASP A 193 11.16 -22.26 2.62
CA ASP A 193 9.70 -22.37 2.62
C ASP A 193 8.97 -21.08 3.03
N GLU A 194 9.67 -19.96 3.14
CA GLU A 194 9.11 -18.65 3.50
C GLU A 194 9.22 -17.63 2.36
N ILE A 195 8.30 -16.66 2.36
CA ILE A 195 8.42 -15.45 1.54
C ILE A 195 9.60 -14.59 2.05
N PHE A 196 10.14 -13.73 1.20
CA PHE A 196 11.10 -12.75 1.66
C PHE A 196 10.44 -11.75 2.62
N SER A 197 11.09 -11.40 3.70
CA SER A 197 10.49 -10.64 4.81
C SER A 197 10.15 -9.17 4.50
N CYS A 198 10.66 -8.60 3.37
CA CYS A 198 10.38 -7.22 3.00
C CYS A 198 9.06 -7.11 2.22
N VAL A 199 7.94 -6.97 2.93
CA VAL A 199 6.61 -6.75 2.34
C VAL A 199 6.48 -5.30 1.93
N HIS A 200 6.07 -5.05 0.69
CA HIS A 200 5.86 -3.70 0.17
C HIS A 200 4.41 -3.27 0.26
N ASN A 201 3.47 -4.09 -0.16
CA ASN A 201 2.04 -3.81 -0.04
C ASN A 201 1.20 -5.10 -0.07
N LEU A 202 0.00 -5.01 0.51
CA LEU A 202 -1.03 -6.05 0.53
C LEU A 202 -2.34 -5.48 -0.01
N ALA A 203 -3.14 -6.31 -0.68
CA ALA A 203 -4.49 -5.96 -1.11
C ALA A 203 -5.43 -7.16 -0.96
N PHE A 204 -6.65 -6.95 -0.43
CA PHE A 204 -7.68 -7.97 -0.48
C PHE A 204 -8.16 -8.18 -1.91
N GLY A 205 -8.27 -9.44 -2.31
CA GLY A 205 -9.00 -9.82 -3.51
C GLY A 205 -10.51 -9.91 -3.24
N ALA A 206 -11.30 -10.08 -4.30
CA ALA A 206 -12.76 -10.08 -4.26
C ALA A 206 -13.40 -11.38 -3.69
N ALA A 207 -12.61 -12.34 -3.23
CA ALA A 207 -13.09 -13.58 -2.62
C ALA A 207 -12.61 -13.69 -1.17
N GLU A 208 -13.36 -14.38 -0.33
CA GLU A 208 -12.97 -14.64 1.05
C GLU A 208 -11.61 -15.37 1.12
N GLY A 209 -10.73 -14.87 1.99
CA GLY A 209 -9.37 -15.41 2.16
C GLY A 209 -8.39 -15.08 1.03
N LEU A 210 -8.82 -14.36 -0.01
CA LEU A 210 -7.95 -13.98 -1.12
C LEU A 210 -7.19 -12.70 -0.80
N ILE A 211 -5.86 -12.81 -0.78
CA ILE A 211 -4.95 -11.65 -0.56
C ILE A 211 -3.86 -11.69 -1.62
N TYR A 212 -3.54 -10.52 -2.16
CA TYR A 212 -2.40 -10.31 -3.05
C TYR A 212 -1.32 -9.50 -2.34
N MET A 213 -0.07 -9.74 -2.70
CA MET A 213 1.08 -9.07 -2.11
C MET A 213 2.11 -8.71 -3.18
N GLN A 214 2.58 -7.47 -3.17
CA GLN A 214 3.87 -7.12 -3.74
C GLN A 214 4.90 -7.22 -2.62
N ASN A 215 5.89 -8.03 -2.85
CA ASN A 215 7.05 -8.20 -2.00
C ASN A 215 8.30 -7.68 -2.73
N HIS A 216 9.41 -7.50 -2.02
CA HIS A 216 10.69 -7.08 -2.60
C HIS A 216 11.19 -8.00 -3.72
N GLN A 217 10.88 -9.29 -3.64
CA GLN A 217 11.38 -10.32 -4.57
C GLN A 217 10.32 -10.93 -5.47
N GLY A 218 9.08 -10.44 -5.46
CA GLY A 218 8.04 -10.99 -6.31
C GLY A 218 6.64 -10.55 -5.95
N VAL A 219 5.70 -11.09 -6.72
CA VAL A 219 4.26 -10.96 -6.52
C VAL A 219 3.72 -12.28 -6.00
N TYR A 220 2.88 -12.21 -4.99
CA TYR A 220 2.33 -13.40 -4.33
C TYR A 220 0.82 -13.30 -4.20
N ARG A 221 0.19 -14.47 -4.15
CA ARG A 221 -1.23 -14.68 -3.90
C ARG A 221 -1.40 -15.64 -2.73
N SER A 222 -2.36 -15.37 -1.84
CA SER A 222 -2.87 -16.34 -0.88
C SER A 222 -4.36 -16.51 -1.10
N ARG A 223 -4.86 -17.75 -0.97
CA ARG A 223 -6.29 -18.10 -1.04
C ARG A 223 -6.85 -18.52 0.31
N ASP A 224 -6.05 -18.47 1.35
CA ASP A 224 -6.35 -18.94 2.70
C ASP A 224 -6.00 -17.89 3.76
N ALA A 225 -6.24 -16.60 3.41
CA ALA A 225 -6.04 -15.45 4.28
C ALA A 225 -4.60 -15.27 4.78
N GLY A 226 -3.63 -15.61 3.93
CA GLY A 226 -2.22 -15.45 4.22
C GLY A 226 -1.55 -16.66 4.86
N ALA A 227 -2.28 -17.76 5.12
CA ALA A 227 -1.68 -18.95 5.72
C ALA A 227 -0.61 -19.58 4.83
N VAL A 228 -0.83 -19.55 3.50
CA VAL A 228 0.15 -19.98 2.50
C VAL A 228 0.17 -18.97 1.34
N TRP A 229 1.36 -18.64 0.88
CA TRP A 229 1.59 -17.76 -0.26
C TRP A 229 2.09 -18.55 -1.48
N GLU A 230 1.48 -18.30 -2.63
CA GLU A 230 1.94 -18.76 -3.93
C GLU A 230 2.58 -17.60 -4.68
N GLU A 231 3.81 -17.77 -5.12
CA GLU A 231 4.45 -16.80 -6.01
C GLU A 231 3.83 -16.86 -7.39
N VAL A 232 3.48 -15.69 -7.94
CA VAL A 232 2.82 -15.52 -9.24
C VAL A 232 3.53 -14.48 -10.11
N THR A 233 4.84 -14.40 -9.99
CA THR A 233 5.69 -13.40 -10.65
C THR A 233 6.00 -13.75 -12.12
N GLU A 234 5.85 -15.01 -12.50
CA GLU A 234 6.19 -15.48 -13.85
C GLU A 234 5.41 -14.70 -14.93
N GLY A 235 6.12 -14.23 -15.96
CA GLY A 235 5.54 -13.39 -17.03
C GLY A 235 5.66 -11.88 -16.79
N LEU A 236 6.06 -11.44 -15.61
CA LEU A 236 6.39 -10.03 -15.36
C LEU A 236 7.82 -9.69 -15.80
N PRO A 237 8.09 -8.44 -16.22
CA PRO A 237 9.42 -8.04 -16.68
C PRO A 237 10.44 -7.87 -15.53
N SER A 238 9.97 -7.82 -14.30
CA SER A 238 10.78 -7.72 -13.08
C SER A 238 10.00 -8.28 -11.90
N THR A 239 10.72 -8.82 -10.93
CA THR A 239 10.17 -9.25 -9.64
C THR A 239 9.95 -8.08 -8.68
N PHE A 240 10.68 -6.98 -8.90
CA PHE A 240 10.69 -5.82 -8.02
C PHE A 240 9.59 -4.81 -8.39
N GLY A 241 8.88 -4.35 -7.41
CA GLY A 241 7.86 -3.31 -7.49
C GLY A 241 7.39 -2.92 -6.09
N PHE A 242 6.53 -1.92 -5.99
CA PHE A 242 6.02 -1.49 -4.71
C PHE A 242 4.51 -1.68 -4.54
N PRO A 243 3.64 -1.21 -5.48
CA PRO A 243 2.21 -1.28 -5.28
C PRO A 243 1.62 -2.61 -5.74
N VAL A 244 0.52 -2.98 -5.13
CA VAL A 244 -0.46 -3.94 -5.62
C VAL A 244 -1.85 -3.37 -5.37
N ALA A 245 -2.73 -3.42 -6.38
CA ALA A 245 -4.12 -3.02 -6.25
C ALA A 245 -5.02 -4.11 -6.84
N ALA A 246 -6.10 -4.46 -6.15
CA ALA A 246 -7.01 -5.54 -6.55
C ALA A 246 -8.42 -5.02 -6.81
N HIS A 247 -9.06 -5.60 -7.82
CA HIS A 247 -10.45 -5.27 -8.15
C HIS A 247 -11.39 -5.75 -7.02
N PRO A 248 -12.26 -4.88 -6.48
CA PRO A 248 -13.05 -5.21 -5.29
C PRO A 248 -14.14 -6.27 -5.52
N SER A 249 -14.52 -6.56 -6.78
CA SER A 249 -15.61 -7.49 -7.11
C SER A 249 -15.26 -8.56 -8.16
N LYS A 250 -14.04 -8.54 -8.72
CA LYS A 250 -13.58 -9.54 -9.71
C LYS A 250 -12.43 -10.37 -9.14
N PRO A 251 -12.70 -11.58 -8.63
CA PRO A 251 -11.65 -12.47 -8.16
C PRO A 251 -10.64 -12.75 -9.29
N GLY A 252 -9.35 -12.74 -8.94
CA GLY A 252 -8.27 -12.93 -9.92
C GLY A 252 -7.84 -11.68 -10.67
N THR A 253 -8.58 -10.56 -10.60
CA THR A 253 -8.19 -9.31 -11.25
C THR A 253 -7.43 -8.40 -10.31
N PHE A 254 -6.17 -8.09 -10.65
CA PHE A 254 -5.35 -7.14 -9.90
C PHE A 254 -4.23 -6.56 -10.78
N TRP A 255 -3.60 -5.50 -10.28
CA TRP A 255 -2.58 -4.74 -10.97
C TRP A 255 -1.33 -4.58 -10.13
N VAL A 256 -0.18 -4.57 -10.79
CA VAL A 256 1.13 -4.26 -10.22
C VAL A 256 1.89 -3.29 -11.13
N PHE A 257 2.91 -2.64 -10.58
CA PHE A 257 3.80 -1.74 -11.32
C PHE A 257 5.26 -2.18 -11.14
N PRO A 258 5.76 -3.10 -11.97
CA PRO A 258 7.14 -3.55 -11.92
C PRO A 258 8.15 -2.44 -12.22
N LEU A 259 9.24 -2.41 -11.47
CA LEU A 259 10.35 -1.50 -11.62
C LEU A 259 11.63 -2.29 -11.92
N ASN A 260 12.64 -1.63 -12.43
CA ASN A 260 13.88 -2.27 -12.91
C ASN A 260 14.76 -2.91 -11.81
N GLY A 261 14.44 -2.70 -10.54
CA GLY A 261 15.13 -3.30 -9.41
C GLY A 261 15.65 -2.30 -8.40
N ASP A 262 15.96 -2.80 -7.22
CA ASP A 262 16.34 -1.99 -6.07
C ASP A 262 17.64 -1.21 -6.29
N SER A 263 18.65 -1.85 -6.85
CA SER A 263 19.98 -1.28 -7.12
C SER A 263 20.09 -0.53 -8.45
N LEU A 264 19.04 -0.55 -9.29
CA LEU A 264 19.05 0.01 -10.64
C LEU A 264 18.30 1.35 -10.77
N GLY A 265 17.88 1.96 -9.66
CA GLY A 265 17.27 3.28 -9.64
C GLY A 265 15.76 3.29 -9.48
N ARG A 266 15.07 2.14 -9.44
CA ARG A 266 13.63 1.99 -9.13
C ARG A 266 12.71 2.76 -10.06
N TYR A 267 12.98 2.70 -11.36
CA TYR A 267 12.13 3.29 -12.40
C TYR A 267 11.51 2.20 -13.30
N PRO A 268 10.51 2.50 -14.14
CA PRO A 268 9.87 1.53 -15.03
C PRO A 268 10.88 0.79 -15.90
N VAL A 269 10.68 -0.51 -16.07
CA VAL A 269 11.56 -1.35 -16.89
C VAL A 269 11.67 -0.75 -18.30
N ASP A 270 12.88 -0.68 -18.84
CA ASP A 270 13.22 -0.05 -20.13
C ASP A 270 12.84 1.44 -20.24
N GLY A 271 12.59 2.12 -19.11
CA GLY A 271 12.16 3.52 -19.11
C GLY A 271 10.78 3.72 -19.75
N ARG A 272 9.93 2.68 -19.76
CA ARG A 272 8.58 2.67 -20.35
C ARG A 272 7.53 2.42 -19.25
N ALA A 273 6.58 3.30 -19.12
CA ALA A 273 5.51 3.14 -18.14
C ALA A 273 4.50 2.08 -18.58
N LEU A 274 4.41 0.99 -17.81
CA LEU A 274 3.45 -0.09 -18.01
C LEU A 274 2.87 -0.52 -16.67
N VAL A 275 1.55 -0.49 -16.55
CA VAL A 275 0.83 -1.20 -15.50
C VAL A 275 0.60 -2.63 -15.97
N TRP A 276 0.91 -3.60 -15.14
CA TRP A 276 0.69 -5.01 -15.46
C TRP A 276 -0.57 -5.52 -14.78
N LYS A 277 -1.49 -6.05 -15.61
CA LYS A 277 -2.81 -6.56 -15.20
C LYS A 277 -2.84 -8.07 -15.37
N THR A 278 -3.45 -8.73 -14.40
CA THR A 278 -3.90 -10.12 -14.51
C THR A 278 -5.41 -10.18 -14.29
N THR A 279 -6.06 -11.23 -14.84
CA THR A 279 -7.49 -11.53 -14.61
C THR A 279 -7.71 -12.97 -14.14
N ASP A 280 -6.62 -13.74 -13.98
CA ASP A 280 -6.60 -15.15 -13.62
C ASP A 280 -5.82 -15.41 -12.31
N GLY A 281 -5.59 -14.36 -11.54
CA GLY A 281 -4.92 -14.46 -10.24
C GLY A 281 -3.40 -14.54 -10.34
N GLY A 282 -2.82 -14.10 -11.47
CA GLY A 282 -1.38 -14.06 -11.71
C GLY A 282 -0.81 -15.24 -12.48
N GLU A 283 -1.69 -16.09 -13.06
CA GLU A 283 -1.24 -17.16 -13.96
C GLU A 283 -0.73 -16.58 -15.30
N SER A 284 -1.30 -15.44 -15.72
CA SER A 284 -0.84 -14.67 -16.87
C SER A 284 -0.90 -13.17 -16.64
N TRP A 285 -0.06 -12.41 -17.37
CA TRP A 285 0.08 -11.00 -17.23
C TRP A 285 0.03 -10.25 -18.57
N ALA A 286 -0.59 -9.08 -18.58
CA ALA A 286 -0.65 -8.20 -19.73
C ALA A 286 -0.20 -6.78 -19.36
N GLY A 287 0.82 -6.26 -20.07
CA GLY A 287 1.27 -4.87 -19.91
C GLY A 287 0.29 -3.89 -20.55
N LYS A 288 -0.17 -2.90 -19.79
CA LYS A 288 -1.16 -1.89 -20.18
C LYS A 288 -0.51 -0.51 -20.14
N GLY A 289 -0.27 0.08 -21.31
CA GLY A 289 0.45 1.35 -21.43
C GLY A 289 -0.22 2.39 -22.31
N LYS A 290 -1.42 2.13 -22.88
CA LYS A 290 -2.10 3.11 -23.72
C LYS A 290 -2.44 4.37 -22.93
N GLY A 291 -1.91 5.53 -23.36
CA GLY A 291 -2.06 6.80 -22.67
C GLY A 291 -1.01 7.07 -21.60
N LEU A 292 -0.13 6.11 -21.28
CA LEU A 292 1.04 6.32 -20.44
C LEU A 292 2.26 6.72 -21.30
N PRO A 293 3.27 7.39 -20.68
CA PRO A 293 4.51 7.72 -21.37
C PRO A 293 5.25 6.45 -21.86
N GLU A 294 5.61 6.43 -23.15
CA GLU A 294 6.19 5.25 -23.80
C GLU A 294 7.72 5.15 -23.65
N ARG A 295 8.37 6.22 -23.21
CA ARG A 295 9.85 6.33 -23.08
C ARG A 295 10.22 7.40 -22.07
N ASP A 296 11.49 7.38 -21.66
CA ASP A 296 12.09 8.38 -20.79
C ASP A 296 11.41 8.49 -19.41
N CYS A 297 10.84 7.37 -18.92
CA CYS A 297 10.14 7.28 -17.66
C CYS A 297 11.11 6.88 -16.55
N PHE A 298 11.52 7.84 -15.73
CA PHE A 298 12.42 7.61 -14.60
C PHE A 298 11.78 7.91 -13.25
N PHE A 299 10.45 7.77 -13.18
CA PHE A 299 9.69 7.92 -11.96
C PHE A 299 9.49 6.58 -11.23
N THR A 300 9.12 6.66 -9.98
CA THR A 300 8.74 5.52 -9.14
C THR A 300 7.27 5.63 -8.76
N VAL A 301 6.52 4.52 -8.81
CA VAL A 301 5.23 4.38 -8.12
C VAL A 301 5.51 3.75 -6.76
N LEU A 302 5.17 4.45 -5.69
CA LEU A 302 5.48 4.02 -4.32
C LEU A 302 4.45 2.99 -3.79
N ARG A 303 4.67 2.46 -2.59
CA ARG A 303 3.93 1.34 -2.00
C ARG A 303 2.41 1.54 -1.97
N GLN A 304 1.97 2.68 -1.43
CA GLN A 304 0.56 3.06 -1.40
C GLN A 304 0.16 3.93 -2.60
N GLY A 305 1.02 4.01 -3.62
CA GLY A 305 0.83 4.88 -4.78
C GLY A 305 -0.12 4.34 -5.85
N MET A 306 -0.85 3.24 -5.60
CA MET A 306 -1.83 2.68 -6.53
C MET A 306 -3.04 2.16 -5.75
N ALA A 307 -4.24 2.42 -6.28
CA ALA A 307 -5.49 1.93 -5.74
C ALA A 307 -6.45 1.51 -6.84
N ALA A 308 -7.42 0.66 -6.49
CA ALA A 308 -8.49 0.23 -7.39
C ALA A 308 -9.86 0.32 -6.71
N SER A 309 -10.86 0.69 -7.50
CA SER A 309 -12.29 0.68 -7.15
C SER A 309 -13.06 -0.18 -8.15
N ALA A 310 -14.38 -0.26 -8.00
CA ALA A 310 -15.24 -0.91 -8.99
C ALA A 310 -15.23 -0.19 -10.35
N ASP A 311 -14.98 1.12 -10.33
CA ASP A 311 -15.15 2.02 -11.46
C ASP A 311 -13.81 2.47 -12.08
N GLY A 312 -12.67 2.12 -11.45
CA GLY A 312 -11.38 2.51 -11.99
C GLY A 312 -10.17 2.05 -11.19
N VAL A 313 -9.02 2.25 -11.76
CA VAL A 313 -7.72 2.07 -11.14
C VAL A 313 -6.87 3.33 -11.34
N ALA A 314 -6.20 3.78 -10.29
CA ALA A 314 -5.37 4.99 -10.34
C ALA A 314 -3.99 4.73 -9.73
N PHE A 315 -2.98 5.46 -10.23
CA PHE A 315 -1.68 5.48 -9.59
C PHE A 315 -1.04 6.87 -9.64
N GLY A 316 -0.18 7.14 -8.66
CA GLY A 316 0.59 8.37 -8.57
C GLY A 316 2.09 8.11 -8.58
N THR A 317 2.85 9.07 -9.04
CA THR A 317 4.30 8.97 -9.23
C THR A 317 5.06 9.87 -8.25
N ASN A 318 6.30 9.50 -7.95
CA ASN A 318 7.18 10.37 -7.15
C ASN A 318 7.57 11.67 -7.88
N SER A 319 7.29 11.78 -9.18
CA SER A 319 7.46 13.00 -9.98
C SER A 319 6.23 13.92 -9.98
N GLY A 320 5.13 13.53 -9.29
CA GLY A 320 3.96 14.40 -9.08
C GLY A 320 2.86 14.27 -10.13
N SER A 321 2.86 13.23 -10.94
CA SER A 321 1.75 12.91 -11.86
C SER A 321 0.82 11.87 -11.23
N VAL A 322 -0.48 11.97 -11.51
CA VAL A 322 -1.50 10.98 -11.18
C VAL A 322 -2.21 10.55 -12.45
N PHE A 323 -2.28 9.24 -12.66
CA PHE A 323 -2.95 8.61 -13.80
C PHE A 323 -4.18 7.83 -13.32
N LEU A 324 -5.26 7.91 -14.10
CA LEU A 324 -6.52 7.21 -13.88
C LEU A 324 -6.89 6.42 -15.13
N SER A 325 -7.41 5.23 -14.91
CA SER A 325 -8.08 4.40 -15.91
C SER A 325 -9.50 4.11 -15.46
N GLY A 326 -10.49 4.43 -16.27
CA GLY A 326 -11.90 4.08 -16.06
C GLY A 326 -12.33 2.80 -16.80
N ASP A 327 -11.38 2.08 -17.42
CA ASP A 327 -11.59 0.87 -18.21
C ASP A 327 -10.70 -0.29 -17.73
N GLU A 328 -10.48 -0.38 -16.43
CA GLU A 328 -9.69 -1.43 -15.77
C GLU A 328 -8.23 -1.52 -16.25
N GLY A 329 -7.63 -0.41 -16.63
CA GLY A 329 -6.24 -0.32 -17.05
C GLY A 329 -6.03 -0.48 -18.57
N GLU A 330 -7.07 -0.60 -19.38
CA GLU A 330 -6.92 -0.72 -20.83
C GLU A 330 -6.40 0.60 -21.45
N SER A 331 -6.82 1.75 -20.90
CA SER A 331 -6.27 3.06 -21.24
C SER A 331 -6.15 3.97 -20.00
N TRP A 332 -5.24 4.94 -20.07
CA TRP A 332 -4.88 5.83 -18.96
C TRP A 332 -4.96 7.28 -19.37
N GLU A 333 -5.39 8.12 -18.44
CA GLU A 333 -5.37 9.57 -18.54
C GLU A 333 -4.55 10.17 -17.40
N GLU A 334 -3.68 11.15 -17.70
CA GLU A 334 -3.03 11.95 -16.68
C GLU A 334 -3.98 13.01 -16.14
N ILE A 335 -4.56 12.75 -14.96
CA ILE A 335 -5.60 13.62 -14.34
C ILE A 335 -5.02 14.72 -13.45
N ALA A 336 -3.76 14.61 -13.04
CA ALA A 336 -3.03 15.65 -12.33
C ALA A 336 -1.54 15.55 -12.61
N ARG A 337 -0.86 16.72 -12.60
CA ARG A 337 0.59 16.87 -12.80
C ARG A 337 1.15 17.98 -11.93
N HIS A 338 2.46 17.96 -11.73
CA HIS A 338 3.18 18.98 -10.94
C HIS A 338 2.78 18.98 -9.45
N LEU A 339 2.15 17.92 -8.95
CA LEU A 339 1.98 17.72 -7.52
C LEU A 339 3.34 17.49 -6.87
N PRO A 340 3.48 17.67 -5.54
CA PRO A 340 4.63 17.17 -4.82
C PRO A 340 4.75 15.64 -5.00
N THR A 341 5.88 15.04 -4.60
CA THR A 341 6.05 13.59 -4.63
C THR A 341 4.81 12.89 -4.06
N VAL A 342 4.15 12.07 -4.89
CA VAL A 342 2.99 11.29 -4.47
C VAL A 342 3.47 10.11 -3.64
N LEU A 343 2.92 9.97 -2.44
CA LEU A 343 3.21 8.91 -1.47
C LEU A 343 2.12 7.85 -1.46
N SER A 344 0.86 8.28 -1.64
CA SER A 344 -0.30 7.39 -1.68
C SER A 344 -1.41 7.89 -2.60
N VAL A 345 -2.19 6.93 -3.09
CA VAL A 345 -3.42 7.15 -3.86
C VAL A 345 -4.49 6.23 -3.29
N GLU A 346 -5.71 6.74 -3.05
CA GLU A 346 -6.83 5.94 -2.56
C GLU A 346 -8.15 6.51 -3.09
N PHE A 347 -9.10 5.64 -3.42
CA PHE A 347 -10.45 6.06 -3.76
C PHE A 347 -11.28 6.34 -2.50
N MET A 348 -12.02 7.44 -2.51
CA MET A 348 -13.02 7.71 -1.48
C MET A 348 -14.14 6.66 -1.55
N ARG A 349 -14.52 6.06 -0.43
CA ARG A 349 -15.54 5.01 -0.32
C ARG A 349 -16.83 5.52 0.27
#